data_699175da7714240a8949365b7c346ce1
#
_entry.id   699175da7714240a8949365b7c346ce1
#
_cell.length_a   1.000
_cell.length_b   1.000
_cell.length_c   1.000
_cell.angle_alpha   90.00
_cell.angle_beta   90.00
_cell.angle_gamma   90.00
#
_symmetry.space_group_name_H-M   'P 1'
#
loop_
_entity.id
_entity.type
_entity.pdbx_description
1 polymer ?
#
loop_
_entity_poly.entity_id
_entity_poly.type
_entity_poly.pdbx_seq_one_letter_code
_entity_poly.pdbx_strand_id
1 'polypeptide(L)'
;MSVTLVTASGMGVSAHRVDEYLQAARIAIDPDRVQLELDLTPGIALAETILADIDRDHDGSLSSEEQRAYGRLVLDALTVDIDGTPVRAELASAGFPGADEIRRGEGTVRLQLTAALPGLSSGVHHLRFRNRHHPDRSVYLANALVPASDRVSVTAQRRDANQTELTIDYTLRAAPVRPPAAWLLGGLVAATALSALAIRPLRSFR
;
A
#
# COMPACT_ATOMS: atom_id res chain seq x y z
N MET A 1 -58.64 17.20 4.13
CA MET A 1 -57.44 16.36 4.01
C MET A 1 -56.28 17.29 3.67
N SER A 2 -55.45 17.61 4.68
CA SER A 2 -54.27 18.48 4.50
C SER A 2 -53.06 17.61 4.25
N VAL A 3 -52.39 17.79 3.12
CA VAL A 3 -51.13 17.11 2.78
C VAL A 3 -49.99 17.99 3.28
N THR A 4 -49.30 17.51 4.29
CA THR A 4 -48.08 18.16 4.81
C THR A 4 -46.88 17.72 3.96
N LEU A 5 -46.33 18.67 3.20
CA LEU A 5 -45.10 18.48 2.41
C LEU A 5 -43.89 18.51 3.35
N VAL A 6 -43.26 17.38 3.60
CA VAL A 6 -42.01 17.30 4.33
C VAL A 6 -40.87 17.61 3.35
N THR A 7 -40.30 18.81 3.47
CA THR A 7 -39.06 19.17 2.78
C THR A 7 -37.88 18.49 3.49
N ALA A 8 -37.30 17.45 2.87
CA ALA A 8 -36.03 16.90 3.30
C ALA A 8 -34.91 17.91 3.01
N SER A 9 -34.42 18.58 4.04
CA SER A 9 -33.22 19.41 3.97
C SER A 9 -32.04 18.45 3.73
N GLY A 10 -31.50 18.45 2.51
CA GLY A 10 -30.26 17.77 2.17
C GLY A 10 -29.15 18.33 3.05
N MET A 11 -28.66 17.52 4.01
CA MET A 11 -27.39 17.79 4.70
C MET A 11 -26.31 17.71 3.63
N GLY A 12 -25.78 18.86 3.20
CA GLY A 12 -24.56 18.92 2.42
C GLY A 12 -23.47 18.23 3.23
N VAL A 13 -22.96 17.13 2.71
CA VAL A 13 -21.71 16.53 3.21
C VAL A 13 -20.66 17.60 2.95
N SER A 14 -20.25 18.31 4.02
CA SER A 14 -19.12 19.22 3.98
C SER A 14 -17.89 18.37 3.75
N ALA A 15 -17.47 18.29 2.50
CA ALA A 15 -16.23 17.67 2.12
C ALA A 15 -15.08 18.51 2.71
N HIS A 16 -14.26 17.92 3.54
CA HIS A 16 -13.03 18.42 4.13
C HIS A 16 -13.15 19.72 4.94
N ARG A 17 -12.74 19.66 6.21
CA ARG A 17 -12.57 20.87 6.97
C ARG A 17 -11.50 21.73 6.29
N VAL A 18 -11.81 22.98 6.10
CA VAL A 18 -11.00 23.98 5.38
C VAL A 18 -9.62 24.15 6.00
N ASP A 19 -9.48 23.80 7.28
CA ASP A 19 -8.33 24.00 8.17
C ASP A 19 -7.57 22.73 8.56
N GLU A 20 -7.78 21.61 7.86
CA GLU A 20 -7.12 20.33 8.14
C GLU A 20 -6.20 19.89 6.99
N TYR A 21 -5.12 19.19 7.34
CA TYR A 21 -4.26 18.48 6.38
C TYR A 21 -4.63 17.00 6.37
N LEU A 22 -5.41 16.57 5.40
CA LEU A 22 -5.83 15.18 5.26
C LEU A 22 -4.67 14.33 4.75
N GLN A 23 -4.34 13.28 5.50
CA GLN A 23 -3.30 12.32 5.14
C GLN A 23 -3.90 10.90 5.13
N ALA A 24 -4.12 10.35 3.95
CA ALA A 24 -4.72 9.03 3.78
C ALA A 24 -3.66 8.02 3.35
N ALA A 25 -3.42 7.00 4.20
CA ALA A 25 -2.50 5.90 3.93
C ALA A 25 -3.26 4.62 3.57
N ARG A 26 -2.89 4.00 2.45
CA ARG A 26 -3.33 2.67 2.04
C ARG A 26 -2.14 1.73 2.06
N ILE A 27 -2.26 0.61 2.78
CA ILE A 27 -1.17 -0.31 3.06
C ILE A 27 -1.50 -1.67 2.45
N ALA A 28 -0.72 -2.07 1.45
CA ALA A 28 -0.76 -3.41 0.87
C ALA A 28 0.38 -4.26 1.43
N ILE A 29 0.06 -5.48 1.84
CA ILE A 29 1.04 -6.43 2.39
C ILE A 29 1.17 -7.59 1.40
N ASP A 30 2.38 -7.75 0.87
CA ASP A 30 2.80 -8.88 0.07
C ASP A 30 3.72 -9.79 0.90
N PRO A 31 4.01 -11.03 0.45
CA PRO A 31 4.87 -11.94 1.21
C PRO A 31 6.32 -11.47 1.41
N ASP A 32 6.79 -10.55 0.56
CA ASP A 32 8.19 -10.09 0.51
C ASP A 32 8.34 -8.57 0.67
N ARG A 33 7.24 -7.82 0.69
CA ARG A 33 7.25 -6.36 0.81
C ARG A 33 5.96 -5.80 1.39
N VAL A 34 6.04 -4.57 1.86
CA VAL A 34 4.89 -3.70 2.14
C VAL A 34 4.91 -2.56 1.13
N GLN A 35 3.77 -2.24 0.56
CA GLN A 35 3.57 -1.07 -0.29
C GLN A 35 2.66 -0.09 0.46
N LEU A 36 3.03 1.18 0.45
CA LEU A 36 2.24 2.25 1.05
C LEU A 36 1.93 3.28 -0.03
N GLU A 37 0.67 3.62 -0.16
CA GLU A 37 0.21 4.77 -0.92
C GLU A 37 -0.24 5.83 0.07
N LEU A 38 0.32 7.02 -0.01
CA LEU A 38 0.01 8.14 0.86
C LEU A 38 -0.49 9.31 0.04
N ASP A 39 -1.75 9.68 0.27
CA ASP A 39 -2.38 10.86 -0.31
C ASP A 39 -2.39 11.98 0.74
N LEU A 40 -1.84 13.12 0.38
CA LEU A 40 -1.67 14.30 1.23
C LEU A 40 -2.43 15.47 0.60
N THR A 41 -3.54 15.87 1.23
CA THR A 41 -4.44 16.90 0.71
C THR A 41 -4.59 18.01 1.75
N PRO A 42 -3.91 19.16 1.57
CA PRO A 42 -4.11 20.30 2.45
C PRO A 42 -5.46 20.96 2.22
N GLY A 43 -6.14 21.31 3.30
CA GLY A 43 -7.28 22.21 3.23
C GLY A 43 -6.83 23.61 2.79
N ILE A 44 -7.75 24.39 2.23
CA ILE A 44 -7.45 25.69 1.63
C ILE A 44 -6.76 26.66 2.62
N ALA A 45 -7.09 26.62 3.91
CA ALA A 45 -6.48 27.46 4.93
C ALA A 45 -5.03 27.07 5.25
N LEU A 46 -4.62 25.84 4.93
CA LEU A 46 -3.25 25.33 5.14
C LEU A 46 -2.42 25.31 3.86
N ALA A 47 -3.03 25.58 2.71
CA ALA A 47 -2.40 25.43 1.42
C ALA A 47 -1.08 26.20 1.29
N GLU A 48 -1.04 27.48 1.69
CA GLU A 48 0.18 28.29 1.62
C GLU A 48 1.27 27.79 2.59
N THR A 49 0.87 27.28 3.78
CA THR A 49 1.83 26.71 4.72
C THR A 49 2.48 25.44 4.16
N ILE A 50 1.68 24.56 3.57
CA ILE A 50 2.19 23.33 2.97
C ILE A 50 3.00 23.62 1.70
N LEU A 51 2.57 24.62 0.89
CA LEU A 51 3.34 25.06 -0.26
C LEU A 51 4.73 25.58 0.15
N ALA A 52 4.83 26.37 1.21
CA ALA A 52 6.13 26.86 1.70
C ALA A 52 7.06 25.73 2.17
N ASP A 53 6.52 24.58 2.59
CA ASP A 53 7.33 23.40 2.92
C ASP A 53 7.84 22.68 1.64
N ILE A 54 7.14 22.84 0.51
CA ILE A 54 7.49 22.22 -0.78
C ILE A 54 8.34 23.17 -1.64
N ASP A 55 7.80 24.33 -1.96
CA ASP A 55 8.40 25.43 -2.77
C ASP A 55 9.33 26.25 -1.87
N ARG A 56 10.58 25.82 -1.74
CA ARG A 56 11.53 26.41 -0.78
C ARG A 56 12.19 27.68 -1.27
N ASP A 57 12.31 27.85 -2.57
CA ASP A 57 12.87 29.05 -3.17
C ASP A 57 11.81 30.11 -3.50
N HIS A 58 10.50 29.72 -3.30
CA HIS A 58 9.34 30.59 -3.48
C HIS A 58 9.20 31.17 -4.89
N ASP A 59 9.62 30.39 -5.91
CA ASP A 59 9.49 30.80 -7.30
C ASP A 59 8.09 30.50 -7.90
N GLY A 60 7.24 29.81 -7.13
CA GLY A 60 5.88 29.45 -7.50
C GLY A 60 5.77 28.18 -8.36
N SER A 61 6.89 27.51 -8.62
CA SER A 61 6.98 26.24 -9.33
C SER A 61 7.45 25.15 -8.38
N LEU A 62 6.99 23.92 -8.58
CA LEU A 62 7.44 22.78 -7.76
C LEU A 62 8.48 22.00 -8.55
N SER A 63 9.75 22.32 -8.38
CA SER A 63 10.86 21.64 -9.05
C SER A 63 10.98 20.18 -8.64
N SER A 64 11.59 19.34 -9.47
CA SER A 64 11.83 17.91 -9.13
C SER A 64 12.74 17.73 -7.91
N GLU A 65 13.56 18.72 -7.56
CA GLU A 65 14.40 18.69 -6.37
C GLU A 65 13.58 18.94 -5.11
N GLU A 66 12.70 19.92 -5.13
CA GLU A 66 11.78 20.25 -4.05
C GLU A 66 10.78 19.13 -3.80
N GLN A 67 10.18 18.57 -4.86
CA GLN A 67 9.31 17.40 -4.76
C GLN A 67 10.01 16.23 -4.08
N ARG A 68 11.26 15.94 -4.44
CA ARG A 68 12.05 14.88 -3.80
C ARG A 68 12.42 15.22 -2.35
N ALA A 69 12.72 16.50 -2.06
CA ALA A 69 13.02 16.96 -0.71
C ALA A 69 11.80 16.83 0.20
N TYR A 70 10.63 17.26 -0.27
CA TYR A 70 9.38 17.10 0.47
C TYR A 70 8.99 15.63 0.66
N GLY A 71 9.12 14.79 -0.37
CA GLY A 71 8.90 13.35 -0.25
C GLY A 71 9.78 12.69 0.81
N ARG A 72 11.05 13.10 0.95
CA ARG A 72 11.95 12.67 2.03
C ARG A 72 11.49 13.17 3.40
N LEU A 73 11.10 14.45 3.50
CA LEU A 73 10.57 15.02 4.75
C LEU A 73 9.37 14.23 5.27
N VAL A 74 8.44 13.86 4.38
CA VAL A 74 7.30 13.01 4.73
C VAL A 74 7.77 11.63 5.16
N LEU A 75 8.66 10.98 4.36
CA LEU A 75 9.17 9.64 4.63
C LEU A 75 9.85 9.54 6.02
N ASP A 76 10.62 10.56 6.41
CA ASP A 76 11.33 10.62 7.69
C ASP A 76 10.35 10.70 8.90
N ALA A 77 9.12 11.14 8.65
CA ALA A 77 8.06 11.19 9.68
C ALA A 77 7.23 9.89 9.75
N LEU A 78 7.49 8.92 8.86
CA LEU A 78 6.81 7.62 8.85
C LEU A 78 7.67 6.55 9.53
N THR A 79 7.00 5.60 10.18
CA THR A 79 7.66 4.38 10.65
C THR A 79 6.83 3.17 10.29
N VAL A 80 7.51 2.11 9.88
CA VAL A 80 6.94 0.78 9.65
C VAL A 80 7.75 -0.21 10.43
N ASP A 81 7.11 -1.09 11.18
CA ASP A 81 7.77 -2.25 11.80
C ASP A 81 6.96 -3.53 11.61
N ILE A 82 7.66 -4.65 11.61
CA ILE A 82 7.08 -5.99 11.60
C ILE A 82 7.56 -6.71 12.85
N ASP A 83 6.62 -7.15 13.67
CA ASP A 83 6.88 -7.87 14.93
C ASP A 83 7.85 -7.11 15.85
N GLY A 84 7.75 -5.76 15.86
CA GLY A 84 8.63 -4.87 16.62
C GLY A 84 9.99 -4.59 15.98
N THR A 85 10.28 -5.15 14.78
CA THR A 85 11.52 -4.89 14.06
C THR A 85 11.26 -3.81 12.99
N PRO A 86 11.96 -2.66 13.05
CA PRO A 86 11.82 -1.62 12.05
C PRO A 86 12.18 -2.12 10.64
N VAL A 87 11.35 -1.78 9.65
CA VAL A 87 11.63 -1.98 8.23
C VAL A 87 11.75 -0.63 7.54
N ARG A 88 12.78 -0.50 6.70
CA ARG A 88 13.05 0.75 5.99
C ARG A 88 12.10 0.87 4.79
N ALA A 89 11.29 1.92 4.81
CA ALA A 89 10.53 2.32 3.64
C ALA A 89 11.40 3.20 2.71
N GLU A 90 11.17 3.10 1.42
CA GLU A 90 11.83 3.88 0.38
C GLU A 90 10.77 4.52 -0.53
N LEU A 91 11.04 5.74 -1.00
CA LEU A 91 10.17 6.42 -1.94
C LEU A 91 10.33 5.80 -3.33
N ALA A 92 9.28 5.13 -3.81
CA ALA A 92 9.25 4.52 -5.13
C ALA A 92 8.84 5.53 -6.21
N SER A 93 7.82 6.35 -5.92
CA SER A 93 7.38 7.43 -6.81
C SER A 93 6.69 8.54 -6.02
N ALA A 94 6.66 9.74 -6.61
CA ALA A 94 5.95 10.89 -6.08
C ALA A 94 5.24 11.61 -7.22
N GLY A 95 3.98 12.01 -7.00
CA GLY A 95 3.18 12.83 -7.89
C GLY A 95 2.73 14.09 -7.17
N PHE A 96 3.03 15.24 -7.76
CA PHE A 96 2.68 16.54 -7.22
C PHE A 96 1.72 17.26 -8.16
N PRO A 97 0.65 17.85 -7.63
CA PRO A 97 -0.20 18.76 -8.38
C PRO A 97 0.52 20.09 -8.62
N GLY A 98 -0.03 20.95 -9.46
CA GLY A 98 0.47 22.33 -9.60
C GLY A 98 0.26 23.14 -8.31
N ALA A 99 1.12 24.13 -8.06
CA ALA A 99 1.01 24.99 -6.89
C ALA A 99 -0.38 25.65 -6.77
N ASP A 100 -0.97 26.07 -7.89
CA ASP A 100 -2.31 26.67 -7.90
C ASP A 100 -3.42 25.70 -7.52
N GLU A 101 -3.28 24.42 -7.85
CA GLU A 101 -4.26 23.39 -7.42
C GLU A 101 -4.21 23.20 -5.90
N ILE A 102 -2.98 23.21 -5.33
CA ILE A 102 -2.79 23.15 -3.88
C ILE A 102 -3.43 24.38 -3.22
N ARG A 103 -3.19 25.60 -3.75
CA ARG A 103 -3.77 26.85 -3.21
C ARG A 103 -5.29 26.85 -3.18
N ARG A 104 -5.93 26.21 -4.15
CA ARG A 104 -7.38 26.06 -4.16
C ARG A 104 -7.92 24.95 -3.26
N GLY A 105 -7.05 24.19 -2.57
CA GLY A 105 -7.45 23.04 -1.77
C GLY A 105 -7.90 21.82 -2.60
N GLU A 106 -7.59 21.79 -3.91
CA GLU A 106 -7.95 20.74 -4.86
C GLU A 106 -6.79 19.77 -5.13
N GLY A 107 -5.56 20.17 -4.78
CA GLY A 107 -4.35 19.43 -5.05
C GLY A 107 -4.06 18.35 -4.02
N THR A 108 -3.72 17.15 -4.48
CA THR A 108 -3.28 16.04 -3.63
C THR A 108 -1.87 15.60 -4.03
N VAL A 109 -0.92 15.69 -3.11
CA VAL A 109 0.41 15.06 -3.28
C VAL A 109 0.24 13.57 -3.03
N ARG A 110 0.75 12.75 -3.97
CA ARG A 110 0.70 11.29 -3.90
C ARG A 110 2.09 10.72 -3.79
N LEU A 111 2.34 9.96 -2.73
CA LEU A 111 3.61 9.27 -2.52
C LEU A 111 3.36 7.76 -2.54
N GLN A 112 4.18 7.05 -3.32
CA GLN A 112 4.23 5.59 -3.28
C GLN A 112 5.54 5.17 -2.63
N LEU A 113 5.44 4.36 -1.59
CA LEU A 113 6.56 3.88 -0.81
C LEU A 113 6.58 2.35 -0.83
N THR A 114 7.75 1.77 -0.73
CA THR A 114 7.92 0.33 -0.59
C THR A 114 8.90 0.02 0.53
N ALA A 115 8.63 -1.03 1.28
CA ALA A 115 9.52 -1.56 2.30
C ALA A 115 9.71 -3.06 2.05
N ALA A 116 10.94 -3.47 1.76
CA ALA A 116 11.27 -4.88 1.61
C ALA A 116 11.15 -5.58 2.97
N LEU A 117 10.46 -6.73 3.01
CA LEU A 117 10.36 -7.54 4.21
C LEU A 117 11.54 -8.51 4.29
N PRO A 118 12.13 -8.70 5.48
CA PRO A 118 13.02 -9.83 5.70
C PRO A 118 12.25 -11.11 5.44
N GLY A 119 12.92 -12.20 5.07
CA GLY A 119 12.29 -13.49 4.85
C GLY A 119 11.54 -13.96 6.10
N LEU A 120 10.24 -13.67 6.16
CA LEU A 120 9.39 -14.04 7.29
C LEU A 120 9.00 -15.51 7.21
N SER A 121 8.94 -16.16 8.36
CA SER A 121 8.39 -17.53 8.48
C SER A 121 6.87 -17.51 8.20
N SER A 122 6.29 -18.67 7.87
CA SER A 122 4.82 -18.79 7.90
C SER A 122 4.31 -18.67 9.32
N GLY A 123 3.19 -17.97 9.51
CA GLY A 123 2.61 -17.75 10.82
C GLY A 123 1.84 -16.44 10.91
N VAL A 124 1.52 -16.03 12.13
CA VAL A 124 0.90 -14.75 12.45
C VAL A 124 1.99 -13.70 12.62
N HIS A 125 1.77 -12.54 12.03
CA HIS A 125 2.65 -11.38 12.09
C HIS A 125 1.86 -10.12 12.41
N HIS A 126 2.56 -9.11 12.89
CA HIS A 126 2.03 -7.81 13.26
C HIS A 126 2.79 -6.71 12.52
N LEU A 127 2.10 -5.99 11.64
CA LEU A 127 2.63 -4.77 11.05
C LEU A 127 2.13 -3.58 11.84
N ARG A 128 3.04 -2.68 12.22
CA ARG A 128 2.70 -1.38 12.79
C ARG A 128 3.18 -0.27 11.87
N PHE A 129 2.26 0.57 11.46
CA PHE A 129 2.50 1.80 10.70
C PHE A 129 2.22 3.00 11.59
N ARG A 130 3.07 4.01 11.53
CA ARG A 130 2.85 5.29 12.22
C ARG A 130 3.20 6.44 11.30
N ASN A 131 2.36 7.48 11.32
CA ASN A 131 2.56 8.73 10.62
C ASN A 131 2.61 9.89 11.65
N ARG A 132 3.70 10.68 11.61
CA ARG A 132 3.91 11.86 12.45
C ARG A 132 4.20 13.12 11.64
N HIS A 133 3.85 13.11 10.36
CA HIS A 133 4.00 14.27 9.51
C HIS A 133 2.93 15.32 9.87
N HIS A 134 3.34 16.50 10.33
CA HIS A 134 2.48 17.60 10.76
C HIS A 134 1.37 17.21 11.78
N PRO A 135 1.70 16.65 12.95
CA PRO A 135 0.69 16.05 13.84
C PRO A 135 -0.26 17.08 14.47
N ASP A 136 0.11 18.36 14.48
CA ASP A 136 -0.65 19.47 15.05
C ASP A 136 -1.77 20.01 14.15
N ARG A 137 -1.79 19.61 12.88
CA ARG A 137 -2.75 20.11 11.87
C ARG A 137 -3.30 19.03 10.93
N SER A 138 -2.93 17.77 11.17
CA SER A 138 -3.31 16.68 10.31
C SER A 138 -4.49 15.86 10.83
N VAL A 139 -5.30 15.40 9.91
CA VAL A 139 -6.24 14.28 10.09
C VAL A 139 -5.68 13.09 9.36
N TYR A 140 -5.51 11.99 10.09
CA TYR A 140 -4.94 10.76 9.53
C TYR A 140 -6.02 9.72 9.26
N LEU A 141 -5.92 9.06 8.12
CA LEU A 141 -6.71 7.88 7.77
C LEU A 141 -5.72 6.80 7.34
N ALA A 142 -5.74 5.65 7.98
CA ALA A 142 -4.89 4.54 7.58
C ALA A 142 -5.68 3.24 7.50
N ASN A 143 -5.52 2.52 6.38
CA ASN A 143 -6.21 1.26 6.13
C ASN A 143 -5.29 0.24 5.47
N ALA A 144 -5.42 -1.04 5.88
CA ALA A 144 -4.88 -2.13 5.10
C ALA A 144 -5.79 -2.42 3.90
N LEU A 145 -5.18 -2.62 2.74
CA LEU A 145 -5.86 -3.12 1.55
C LEU A 145 -6.07 -4.63 1.64
N VAL A 146 -7.01 -5.15 0.88
CA VAL A 146 -7.15 -6.59 0.67
C VAL A 146 -5.88 -7.09 -0.02
N PRO A 147 -5.16 -8.07 0.55
CA PRO A 147 -3.94 -8.60 -0.05
C PRO A 147 -4.18 -9.17 -1.45
N ALA A 148 -3.28 -8.87 -2.39
CA ALA A 148 -3.32 -9.45 -3.72
C ALA A 148 -2.85 -10.92 -3.75
N SER A 149 -1.99 -11.30 -2.79
CA SER A 149 -1.47 -12.66 -2.67
C SER A 149 -2.37 -13.51 -1.76
N ASP A 150 -2.71 -14.71 -2.22
CA ASP A 150 -3.42 -15.72 -1.42
C ASP A 150 -2.61 -16.24 -0.22
N ARG A 151 -1.30 -15.96 -0.19
CA ARG A 151 -0.43 -16.28 0.92
C ARG A 151 -0.57 -15.33 2.10
N VAL A 152 -1.16 -14.15 1.92
CA VAL A 152 -1.36 -13.16 2.97
C VAL A 152 -2.84 -13.04 3.27
N SER A 153 -3.19 -13.02 4.55
CA SER A 153 -4.56 -12.81 5.01
C SER A 153 -4.56 -11.82 6.19
N VAL A 154 -5.12 -10.64 5.99
CA VAL A 154 -5.33 -9.65 7.06
C VAL A 154 -6.46 -10.14 7.97
N THR A 155 -6.19 -10.24 9.27
CA THR A 155 -7.15 -10.78 10.26
C THR A 155 -7.73 -9.70 11.15
N ALA A 156 -6.99 -8.61 11.42
CA ALA A 156 -7.49 -7.49 12.22
C ALA A 156 -6.74 -6.19 11.87
N GLN A 157 -7.41 -5.07 12.14
CA GLN A 157 -6.84 -3.72 12.07
C GLN A 157 -7.25 -2.96 13.33
N ARG A 158 -6.28 -2.32 13.97
CA ARG A 158 -6.51 -1.48 15.18
C ARG A 158 -5.81 -0.13 15.00
N ARG A 159 -6.49 0.94 15.40
CA ARG A 159 -5.98 2.32 15.33
C ARG A 159 -5.91 2.92 16.72
N ASP A 160 -4.96 3.80 16.94
CA ASP A 160 -4.98 4.71 18.11
C ASP A 160 -6.09 5.76 17.98
N ALA A 161 -6.37 6.49 19.06
CA ALA A 161 -7.45 7.46 19.11
C ALA A 161 -7.31 8.60 18.08
N ASN A 162 -6.07 8.97 17.73
CA ASN A 162 -5.77 10.02 16.77
C ASN A 162 -5.52 9.50 15.35
N GLN A 163 -5.65 8.17 15.14
CA GLN A 163 -5.37 7.49 13.88
C GLN A 163 -3.94 7.69 13.34
N THR A 164 -3.01 8.14 14.21
CA THR A 164 -1.59 8.30 13.87
C THR A 164 -0.87 6.96 13.75
N GLU A 165 -1.42 5.92 14.37
CA GLU A 165 -0.89 4.56 14.35
C GLU A 165 -1.95 3.57 13.90
N LEU A 166 -1.56 2.67 12.98
CA LEU A 166 -2.35 1.52 12.56
C LEU A 166 -1.54 0.25 12.82
N THR A 167 -2.12 -0.67 13.59
CA THR A 167 -1.62 -2.05 13.74
C THR A 167 -2.46 -2.99 12.89
N ILE A 168 -1.81 -3.81 12.09
CA ILE A 168 -2.42 -4.81 11.21
C ILE A 168 -1.94 -6.18 11.63
N ASP A 169 -2.87 -7.06 12.03
CA ASP A 169 -2.58 -8.48 12.23
C ASP A 169 -2.80 -9.21 10.91
N TYR A 170 -1.85 -10.03 10.49
CA TYR A 170 -1.96 -10.82 9.28
C TYR A 170 -1.31 -12.18 9.43
N THR A 171 -1.76 -13.13 8.62
CA THR A 171 -1.18 -14.46 8.54
C THR A 171 -0.45 -14.61 7.21
N LEU A 172 0.79 -15.10 7.27
CA LEU A 172 1.59 -15.47 6.11
C LEU A 172 1.62 -16.98 5.95
N ARG A 173 1.14 -17.49 4.81
CA ARG A 173 1.24 -18.92 4.48
C ARG A 173 2.59 -19.25 3.87
N ALA A 174 3.05 -20.49 4.07
CA ALA A 174 4.27 -20.99 3.44
C ALA A 174 4.20 -20.87 1.91
N ALA A 175 5.35 -20.64 1.28
CA ALA A 175 5.43 -20.72 -0.16
C ALA A 175 5.12 -22.15 -0.62
N PRO A 176 4.40 -22.34 -1.74
CA PRO A 176 4.21 -23.67 -2.30
C PRO A 176 5.57 -24.28 -2.63
N VAL A 177 5.78 -25.51 -2.16
CA VAL A 177 7.01 -26.27 -2.49
C VAL A 177 6.93 -26.60 -3.98
N ARG A 178 7.78 -25.98 -4.80
CA ARG A 178 7.97 -26.41 -6.19
C ARG A 178 8.79 -27.68 -6.19
N PRO A 179 8.27 -28.81 -6.69
CA PRO A 179 9.10 -29.98 -6.84
C PRO A 179 10.28 -29.65 -7.77
N PRO A 180 11.50 -30.13 -7.48
CA PRO A 180 12.63 -29.88 -8.34
C PRO A 180 12.35 -30.40 -9.73
N ALA A 181 12.70 -29.61 -10.78
CA ALA A 181 12.41 -29.94 -12.19
C ALA A 181 12.94 -31.32 -12.63
N ALA A 182 13.88 -31.89 -11.90
CA ALA A 182 14.40 -33.25 -12.10
C ALA A 182 13.32 -34.36 -12.09
N TRP A 183 12.21 -34.14 -11.35
CA TRP A 183 11.11 -35.12 -11.32
C TRP A 183 10.27 -35.15 -12.62
N LEU A 184 10.26 -34.03 -13.36
CA LEU A 184 9.55 -33.95 -14.65
C LEU A 184 10.30 -34.69 -15.75
N LEU A 185 11.63 -34.78 -15.68
CA LEU A 185 12.43 -35.53 -16.64
C LEU A 185 12.40 -37.05 -16.38
N GLY A 186 12.31 -37.48 -15.12
CA GLY A 186 12.17 -38.89 -14.73
C GLY A 186 10.87 -39.52 -15.20
N GLY A 187 9.75 -38.79 -15.17
CA GLY A 187 8.45 -39.25 -15.64
C GLY A 187 8.41 -39.48 -17.15
N LEU A 188 9.11 -38.66 -17.94
CA LEU A 188 9.15 -38.77 -19.41
C LEU A 188 10.00 -39.97 -19.86
N VAL A 189 11.08 -40.30 -19.16
CA VAL A 189 11.94 -41.45 -19.50
C VAL A 189 11.26 -42.78 -19.17
N ALA A 190 10.46 -42.86 -18.10
CA ALA A 190 9.69 -44.07 -17.76
C ALA A 190 8.57 -44.36 -18.75
N ALA A 191 7.90 -43.31 -19.28
CA ALA A 191 6.84 -43.48 -20.27
C ALA A 191 7.36 -43.97 -21.62
N THR A 192 8.57 -43.59 -22.03
CA THR A 192 9.18 -44.07 -23.30
C THR A 192 9.72 -45.52 -23.21
N ALA A 193 10.16 -45.96 -22.02
CA ALA A 193 10.63 -47.34 -21.83
C ALA A 193 9.49 -48.38 -21.88
N LEU A 194 8.29 -48.04 -21.43
CA LEU A 194 7.11 -48.89 -21.47
C LEU A 194 6.53 -49.05 -22.88
N SER A 195 6.68 -48.07 -23.76
CA SER A 195 6.22 -48.13 -25.15
C SER A 195 7.08 -49.02 -26.04
N ALA A 196 8.36 -49.24 -25.72
CA ALA A 196 9.26 -50.06 -26.50
C ALA A 196 9.09 -51.58 -26.27
N LEU A 197 8.39 -51.98 -25.18
CA LEU A 197 8.19 -53.41 -24.87
C LEU A 197 6.93 -54.02 -25.49
N ALA A 198 6.08 -53.23 -26.16
CA ALA A 198 4.78 -53.68 -26.69
C ALA A 198 4.78 -54.06 -28.16
N ILE A 199 5.93 -54.01 -28.87
CA ILE A 199 5.99 -54.41 -30.28
C ILE A 199 6.84 -55.68 -30.44
N ARG A 200 6.23 -56.83 -30.10
CA ARG A 200 6.74 -58.16 -30.59
C ARG A 200 5.88 -58.58 -31.79
N PRO A 201 6.47 -58.85 -32.97
CA PRO A 201 5.70 -59.38 -34.10
C PRO A 201 5.34 -60.84 -33.87
N LEU A 202 4.06 -61.15 -34.00
CA LEU A 202 3.56 -62.49 -34.08
C LEU A 202 4.18 -63.16 -35.32
N ARG A 203 5.08 -64.15 -35.16
CA ARG A 203 5.51 -65.07 -36.21
C ARG A 203 4.39 -66.05 -36.45
N SER A 204 3.86 -66.00 -37.67
CA SER A 204 2.97 -67.04 -38.24
C SER A 204 3.72 -68.35 -38.43
N PHE A 205 3.23 -69.47 -37.84
CA PHE A 205 3.60 -70.84 -38.22
C PHE A 205 2.66 -71.30 -39.32
N ARG A 206 3.28 -71.83 -40.36
CA ARG A 206 2.68 -72.81 -41.28
C ARG A 206 2.98 -74.21 -40.80
#